data_c6f0b46a84a63fdc507cdd1ff5ea099e
#
_entry.id   c6f0b46a84a63fdc507cdd1ff5ea099e
#
_cell.length_a   1.000
_cell.length_b   1.000
_cell.length_c   1.000
_cell.angle_alpha   90.00
_cell.angle_beta   90.00
_cell.angle_gamma   90.00
#
_symmetry.space_group_name_H-M   'P 1'
#
loop_
_entity.id
_entity.type
_entity.pdbx_description
1 polymer ?
#
loop_
_entity_poly.entity_id
_entity_poly.type
_entity_poly.pdbx_seq_one_letter_code
_entity_poly.pdbx_strand_id
1 'polypeptide(L)'
;MNTQTNLHLPVRQMEPIAVENLLINFTTEFHRIWDNTGSKSKPGSFWRPTPAPDLLPGYFPLGDLVVAGRDNINDKKVMAVVREGDLQNTEPGKGPALSRPDDYQLVWNDIGSNANGDCSVWRPIPPQGYVALGLVCSNDRSKPSFNAVRCVRTDLVIAASTGDLIWSDKGSGADRDFSAWSVKPPAAPAGEIYFAPGTFIGENGYGKPASPIIAYALRMQIPLQVESPPAAPVLTGHDASAALTPAKITRVVQLPWFAVNDSLMANLEQLRTSPFYSLERTDRYLLVGQGQNSTDMNRALKSKAGRTQSWETLRKFCRNTGIEIGDQWSPSRSLPEPVIICSAKLHNSFFNAESEPFEWVNSSDAEVIALVAKNRFAAVYVLQSDYRLLREDGSQVEGHFSFTDMDSLHMTDCPVEPELERVKEPLEEPAEPTVTEPAKEPEEPPVAEVAVKPQPPAEPAAVTDIAP
;
A
#
# COMPACT_ATOMS: atom_id res chain seq x y z
N MET A 1 -0.91 -33.37 32.11
CA MET A 1 0.06 -32.23 32.04
C MET A 1 0.55 -32.16 30.61
N ASN A 2 -0.07 -31.29 29.79
CA ASN A 2 0.36 -31.04 28.42
C ASN A 2 1.22 -29.78 28.45
N THR A 3 2.52 -29.96 28.40
CA THR A 3 3.49 -28.88 28.12
C THR A 3 3.38 -28.52 26.65
N GLN A 4 2.60 -27.51 26.31
CA GLN A 4 2.74 -26.82 25.03
C GLN A 4 4.09 -26.11 25.03
N THR A 5 5.05 -26.69 24.33
CA THR A 5 6.28 -25.99 23.94
C THR A 5 5.87 -24.91 22.95
N ASN A 6 5.81 -23.66 23.43
CA ASN A 6 5.79 -22.49 22.53
C ASN A 6 7.11 -22.51 21.74
N LEU A 7 7.06 -23.06 20.54
CA LEU A 7 8.09 -22.85 19.54
C LEU A 7 8.04 -21.34 19.21
N HIS A 8 8.91 -20.56 19.84
CA HIS A 8 9.20 -19.21 19.36
C HIS A 8 9.79 -19.37 17.95
N LEU A 9 8.97 -19.19 16.94
CA LEU A 9 9.45 -18.97 15.59
C LEU A 9 10.45 -17.81 15.65
N PRO A 10 11.60 -17.91 14.96
CA PRO A 10 12.53 -16.79 14.89
C PRO A 10 11.76 -15.56 14.39
N VAL A 11 11.92 -14.43 15.09
CA VAL A 11 11.29 -13.18 14.72
C VAL A 11 11.79 -12.84 13.32
N ARG A 12 10.93 -13.04 12.31
CA ARG A 12 11.25 -12.64 10.94
C ARG A 12 11.28 -11.12 10.93
N GLN A 13 12.42 -10.59 10.54
CA GLN A 13 12.55 -9.14 10.41
C GLN A 13 11.76 -8.68 9.19
N MET A 14 11.02 -7.59 9.36
CA MET A 14 10.33 -6.89 8.29
C MET A 14 11.33 -6.40 7.24
N GLU A 15 11.01 -6.56 5.96
CA GLU A 15 11.72 -5.88 4.90
C GLU A 15 11.63 -4.35 5.10
N PRO A 16 12.75 -3.60 4.94
CA PRO A 16 12.72 -2.16 5.15
C PRO A 16 11.79 -1.45 4.19
N ILE A 17 11.08 -0.44 4.68
CA ILE A 17 10.41 0.52 3.81
C ILE A 17 11.50 1.40 3.20
N ALA A 18 11.68 1.34 1.88
CA ALA A 18 12.62 2.17 1.16
C ALA A 18 11.94 3.44 0.62
N VAL A 19 12.50 4.60 0.99
CA VAL A 19 12.09 5.90 0.45
C VAL A 19 13.35 6.57 -0.11
N GLU A 20 13.56 6.48 -1.41
CA GLU A 20 14.85 6.80 -2.04
C GLU A 20 15.99 6.04 -1.34
N ASN A 21 16.99 6.75 -0.83
CA ASN A 21 18.11 6.20 -0.06
C ASN A 21 17.87 6.17 1.47
N LEU A 22 16.66 6.38 1.93
CA LEU A 22 16.27 6.19 3.34
C LEU A 22 15.62 4.82 3.52
N LEU A 23 16.18 4.01 4.40
CA LEU A 23 15.58 2.74 4.83
C LEU A 23 14.96 2.89 6.21
N ILE A 24 13.68 2.54 6.32
CA ILE A 24 12.89 2.66 7.55
C ILE A 24 12.51 1.27 8.02
N ASN A 25 12.72 0.99 9.29
CA ASN A 25 12.26 -0.21 9.97
C ASN A 25 11.71 0.16 11.36
N PHE A 26 11.34 -0.81 12.17
CA PHE A 26 10.72 -0.59 13.47
C PHE A 26 11.40 -1.43 14.53
N THR A 27 11.56 -0.85 15.72
CA THR A 27 12.09 -1.57 16.90
C THR A 27 11.07 -1.58 18.03
N THR A 28 11.09 -2.65 18.80
CA THR A 28 10.35 -2.81 20.06
C THR A 28 11.28 -2.80 21.28
N GLU A 29 12.56 -2.56 21.05
CA GLU A 29 13.59 -2.53 22.08
C GLU A 29 13.96 -1.11 22.44
N PHE A 30 13.99 -0.83 23.73
CA PHE A 30 14.21 0.49 24.28
C PHE A 30 15.12 0.43 25.52
N HIS A 31 15.98 1.41 25.64
CA HIS A 31 16.71 1.70 26.87
C HIS A 31 16.00 2.82 27.63
N ARG A 32 15.69 2.58 28.93
CA ARG A 32 15.14 3.63 29.79
C ARG A 32 16.23 4.65 30.09
N ILE A 33 16.00 5.89 29.70
CA ILE A 33 16.89 7.03 30.02
C ILE A 33 16.59 7.55 31.40
N TRP A 34 15.31 7.69 31.75
CA TRP A 34 14.89 8.27 33.00
C TRP A 34 13.41 7.95 33.29
N ASP A 35 13.05 8.01 34.58
CA ASP A 35 11.68 8.09 35.02
C ASP A 35 11.57 9.07 36.24
N ASN A 36 10.39 9.60 36.46
CA ASN A 36 10.15 10.59 37.51
C ASN A 36 9.87 9.98 38.88
N THR A 37 10.43 8.83 39.25
CA THR A 37 10.32 8.23 40.59
C THR A 37 10.89 9.19 41.63
N GLY A 38 10.14 9.46 42.70
CA GLY A 38 10.46 10.46 43.70
C GLY A 38 9.77 11.80 43.49
N SER A 39 9.44 12.18 42.28
CA SER A 39 8.68 13.39 41.96
C SER A 39 7.20 13.25 42.30
N LYS A 40 6.53 14.41 42.57
CA LYS A 40 5.09 14.50 42.83
C LYS A 40 4.23 14.59 41.57
N SER A 41 4.84 14.74 40.39
CA SER A 41 4.09 14.76 39.13
C SER A 41 3.50 13.39 38.79
N LYS A 42 2.57 13.35 37.80
CA LYS A 42 2.06 12.08 37.31
C LYS A 42 3.20 11.18 36.78
N PRO A 43 3.11 9.85 36.96
CA PRO A 43 4.14 8.94 36.47
C PRO A 43 4.47 9.17 35.00
N GLY A 44 5.77 9.21 34.66
CA GLY A 44 6.27 9.38 33.30
C GLY A 44 7.70 8.87 33.18
N SER A 45 8.07 8.48 31.97
CA SER A 45 9.42 7.98 31.67
C SER A 45 9.83 8.27 30.24
N PHE A 46 11.14 8.41 30.03
CA PHE A 46 11.77 8.65 28.76
C PHE A 46 12.62 7.46 28.34
N TRP A 47 12.53 7.10 27.05
CA TRP A 47 13.12 5.89 26.50
C TRP A 47 13.79 6.16 25.17
N ARG A 48 14.97 5.60 24.95
CA ARG A 48 15.65 5.62 23.65
C ARG A 48 15.43 4.30 22.92
N PRO A 49 14.99 4.33 21.65
CA PRO A 49 15.01 3.14 20.81
C PRO A 49 16.45 2.59 20.70
N THR A 50 16.60 1.30 20.95
CA THR A 50 17.87 0.57 20.86
C THR A 50 17.70 -0.56 19.86
N PRO A 51 17.77 -0.28 18.53
CA PRO A 51 17.66 -1.33 17.53
C PRO A 51 18.73 -2.40 17.78
N ALA A 52 18.29 -3.68 17.91
CA ALA A 52 19.19 -4.80 18.16
C ALA A 52 20.23 -4.89 17.03
N PRO A 53 21.55 -4.87 17.32
CA PRO A 53 22.60 -4.84 16.31
C PRO A 53 22.63 -6.05 15.37
N ASP A 54 22.13 -7.19 15.81
CA ASP A 54 22.03 -8.45 15.07
C ASP A 54 20.81 -8.47 14.13
N LEU A 55 19.71 -7.81 14.52
CA LEU A 55 18.48 -7.74 13.74
C LEU A 55 18.40 -6.48 12.86
N LEU A 56 18.85 -5.36 13.37
CA LEU A 56 18.76 -4.03 12.73
C LEU A 56 20.16 -3.37 12.64
N PRO A 57 21.13 -3.98 11.96
CA PRO A 57 22.49 -3.44 11.87
C PRO A 57 22.52 -2.08 11.19
N GLY A 58 23.12 -1.10 11.86
CA GLY A 58 23.31 0.24 11.32
C GLY A 58 22.06 1.13 11.34
N TYR A 59 20.97 0.72 12.00
CA TYR A 59 19.81 1.57 12.21
C TYR A 59 19.99 2.51 13.40
N PHE A 60 19.41 3.70 13.30
CA PHE A 60 19.49 4.76 14.30
C PHE A 60 18.11 5.29 14.67
N PRO A 61 17.91 5.76 15.93
CA PRO A 61 16.73 6.49 16.31
C PRO A 61 16.60 7.85 15.61
N LEU A 62 15.37 8.34 15.52
CA LEU A 62 15.02 9.69 15.05
C LEU A 62 14.72 10.66 16.22
N GLY A 63 14.73 10.18 17.43
CA GLY A 63 14.46 10.85 18.69
C GLY A 63 14.13 9.83 19.77
N ASP A 64 13.84 10.31 20.98
CA ASP A 64 13.41 9.47 22.08
C ASP A 64 11.89 9.38 22.17
N LEU A 65 11.39 8.45 22.96
CA LEU A 65 9.97 8.23 23.29
C LEU A 65 9.69 8.67 24.70
N VAL A 66 8.57 9.35 24.92
CA VAL A 66 8.01 9.62 26.24
C VAL A 66 6.72 8.83 26.43
N VAL A 67 6.51 8.29 27.63
CA VAL A 67 5.27 7.57 27.97
C VAL A 67 4.74 8.03 29.33
N ALA A 68 3.42 8.06 29.45
CA ALA A 68 2.75 8.18 30.73
C ALA A 68 2.86 6.83 31.46
N GLY A 69 3.58 6.80 32.57
CA GLY A 69 3.86 5.59 33.34
C GLY A 69 5.35 5.32 33.50
N ARG A 70 5.68 4.28 34.31
CA ARG A 70 7.06 3.86 34.61
C ARG A 70 7.32 2.39 34.29
N ASP A 71 6.33 1.70 33.70
CA ASP A 71 6.44 0.28 33.37
C ASP A 71 7.44 0.07 32.23
N ASN A 72 7.97 -1.15 32.16
CA ASN A 72 8.80 -1.55 31.04
C ASN A 72 7.97 -1.59 29.75
N ILE A 73 8.45 -0.88 28.71
CA ILE A 73 7.78 -0.74 27.41
C ILE A 73 8.33 -1.65 26.33
N ASN A 74 9.41 -2.37 26.61
CA ASN A 74 9.96 -3.34 25.66
C ASN A 74 8.89 -4.37 25.29
N ASP A 75 8.80 -4.72 24.01
CA ASP A 75 7.77 -5.58 23.44
C ASP A 75 6.31 -5.10 23.62
N LYS A 76 6.12 -3.82 23.96
CA LYS A 76 4.80 -3.19 24.11
C LYS A 76 4.64 -1.95 23.25
N LYS A 77 5.72 -1.24 22.97
CA LYS A 77 5.75 -0.06 22.12
C LYS A 77 6.61 -0.31 20.89
N VAL A 78 6.39 0.48 19.87
CA VAL A 78 7.13 0.41 18.60
C VAL A 78 7.54 1.82 18.21
N MET A 79 8.75 1.99 17.70
CA MET A 79 9.21 3.22 17.06
C MET A 79 9.90 2.92 15.75
N ALA A 80 9.77 3.87 14.81
CA ALA A 80 10.55 3.83 13.59
C ALA A 80 12.02 4.13 13.86
N VAL A 81 12.89 3.38 13.21
CA VAL A 81 14.34 3.55 13.17
C VAL A 81 14.82 3.58 11.73
N VAL A 82 15.90 4.25 11.46
CA VAL A 82 16.34 4.55 10.09
C VAL A 82 17.79 4.17 9.84
N ARG A 83 18.07 3.80 8.59
CA ARG A 83 19.41 3.53 8.08
C ARG A 83 19.61 4.18 6.72
N GLU A 84 20.81 4.57 6.42
CA GLU A 84 21.21 4.95 5.06
C GLU A 84 21.10 3.74 4.13
N GLY A 85 20.42 3.93 3.00
CA GLY A 85 20.37 2.96 1.92
C GLY A 85 21.46 3.20 0.88
N ASP A 86 21.30 2.62 -0.30
CA ASP A 86 22.23 2.83 -1.41
C ASP A 86 22.02 4.22 -2.02
N LEU A 87 23.10 5.00 -2.13
CA LEU A 87 23.10 6.31 -2.78
C LEU A 87 22.74 6.24 -4.28
N GLN A 88 22.89 5.07 -4.92
CA GLN A 88 22.46 4.86 -6.31
C GLN A 88 20.94 5.01 -6.50
N ASN A 89 20.18 4.86 -5.43
CA ASN A 89 18.71 5.04 -5.43
C ASN A 89 18.29 6.51 -5.23
N THR A 90 19.23 7.44 -5.30
CA THR A 90 18.99 8.87 -5.05
C THR A 90 19.17 9.67 -6.34
N GLU A 91 18.34 10.69 -6.53
CA GLU A 91 18.56 11.65 -7.62
C GLU A 91 19.94 12.32 -7.50
N PRO A 92 20.65 12.50 -8.63
CA PRO A 92 21.95 13.14 -8.62
C PRO A 92 21.95 14.48 -7.88
N GLY A 93 22.85 14.65 -6.91
CA GLY A 93 23.02 15.90 -6.16
C GLY A 93 22.27 16.00 -4.83
N LYS A 94 21.39 15.06 -4.48
CA LYS A 94 20.66 15.10 -3.20
C LYS A 94 21.50 14.71 -1.97
N GLY A 95 22.52 13.90 -2.12
CA GLY A 95 23.39 13.44 -1.02
C GLY A 95 22.73 12.42 -0.07
N PRO A 96 23.35 12.15 1.10
CA PRO A 96 22.86 11.19 2.08
C PRO A 96 21.47 11.52 2.60
N ALA A 97 20.65 10.49 2.90
CA ALA A 97 19.34 10.65 3.53
C ALA A 97 19.44 11.09 4.99
N LEU A 98 20.54 10.71 5.65
CA LEU A 98 20.73 10.89 7.09
C LEU A 98 21.99 11.72 7.38
N SER A 99 21.92 12.52 8.46
CA SER A 99 23.06 13.21 9.04
C SER A 99 23.05 13.16 10.55
N ARG A 100 24.19 13.36 11.19
CA ARG A 100 24.28 13.64 12.63
C ARG A 100 23.81 15.07 12.88
N PRO A 101 23.29 15.39 14.09
CA PRO A 101 23.10 16.78 14.48
C PRO A 101 24.45 17.49 14.62
N ASP A 102 24.47 18.80 14.34
CA ASP A 102 25.65 19.65 14.52
C ASP A 102 25.85 20.02 16.01
N ASP A 103 24.76 20.17 16.76
CA ASP A 103 24.75 20.45 18.19
C ASP A 103 23.40 20.11 18.83
N TYR A 104 23.25 20.41 20.11
CA TYR A 104 22.04 20.27 20.90
C TYR A 104 21.69 21.54 21.66
N GLN A 105 20.41 21.93 21.66
CA GLN A 105 19.87 23.01 22.46
C GLN A 105 19.09 22.42 23.64
N LEU A 106 19.42 22.86 24.89
CA LEU A 106 18.66 22.45 26.05
C LEU A 106 17.23 22.99 25.98
N VAL A 107 16.25 22.10 26.11
CA VAL A 107 14.83 22.44 26.22
C VAL A 107 14.39 22.47 27.66
N TRP A 108 14.71 21.43 28.44
CA TRP A 108 14.29 21.30 29.83
C TRP A 108 15.27 20.43 30.61
N ASN A 109 15.26 20.60 31.92
CA ASN A 109 15.88 19.67 32.88
C ASN A 109 14.99 19.56 34.12
N ASP A 110 15.20 18.52 34.90
CA ASP A 110 14.38 18.18 36.07
C ASP A 110 14.84 18.81 37.37
N ILE A 111 15.69 19.84 37.37
CA ILE A 111 16.19 20.53 38.55
C ILE A 111 14.99 20.97 39.41
N GLY A 112 15.00 20.61 40.71
CA GLY A 112 13.91 20.93 41.64
C GLY A 112 12.76 19.90 41.63
N SER A 113 12.73 18.92 40.75
CA SER A 113 11.65 17.93 40.63
C SER A 113 11.58 16.91 41.77
N ASN A 114 12.64 16.75 42.56
CA ASN A 114 12.84 15.69 43.55
C ASN A 114 12.77 14.26 42.94
N ALA A 115 12.96 14.07 41.64
CA ALA A 115 13.13 12.76 41.05
C ALA A 115 14.44 12.13 41.54
N ASN A 116 14.49 10.78 41.60
CA ASN A 116 15.65 10.03 42.08
C ASN A 116 16.88 10.11 41.17
N GLY A 117 16.68 10.43 39.88
CA GLY A 117 17.75 10.59 38.92
C GLY A 117 17.62 11.89 38.15
N ASP A 118 18.73 12.42 37.68
CA ASP A 118 18.78 13.62 36.83
C ASP A 118 18.26 13.33 35.41
N CYS A 119 17.62 14.33 34.82
CA CYS A 119 17.17 14.28 33.43
C CYS A 119 17.35 15.62 32.73
N SER A 120 17.70 15.59 31.45
CA SER A 120 17.64 16.75 30.58
C SER A 120 17.11 16.36 29.19
N VAL A 121 16.36 17.27 28.60
CA VAL A 121 15.74 17.10 27.26
C VAL A 121 16.34 18.12 26.32
N TRP A 122 16.76 17.65 25.17
CA TRP A 122 17.52 18.40 24.20
C TRP A 122 16.88 18.37 22.82
N ARG A 123 16.94 19.51 22.11
CA ARG A 123 16.57 19.62 20.71
C ARG A 123 17.81 19.46 19.86
N PRO A 124 17.90 18.44 18.96
CA PRO A 124 19.00 18.35 18.01
C PRO A 124 18.97 19.58 17.07
N ILE A 125 20.13 20.13 16.79
CA ILE A 125 20.34 21.19 15.77
C ILE A 125 20.81 20.48 14.52
N PRO A 126 19.97 20.39 13.47
CA PRO A 126 20.34 19.69 12.24
C PRO A 126 21.28 20.54 11.39
N PRO A 127 22.16 19.93 10.58
CA PRO A 127 22.89 20.64 9.55
C PRO A 127 21.95 21.17 8.45
N GLN A 128 22.47 22.07 7.61
CA GLN A 128 21.70 22.64 6.50
C GLN A 128 21.19 21.54 5.56
N GLY A 129 19.90 21.61 5.19
CA GLY A 129 19.23 20.62 4.33
C GLY A 129 18.65 19.42 5.07
N TYR A 130 18.78 19.38 6.41
CA TYR A 130 18.24 18.30 7.26
C TYR A 130 17.31 18.84 8.34
N VAL A 131 16.50 17.97 8.92
CA VAL A 131 15.61 18.28 10.05
C VAL A 131 15.71 17.20 11.11
N ALA A 132 15.48 17.59 12.39
CA ALA A 132 15.31 16.67 13.51
C ALA A 132 13.84 16.31 13.67
N LEU A 133 13.52 15.02 13.89
CA LEU A 133 12.13 14.55 13.99
C LEU A 133 11.66 14.40 15.44
N GLY A 134 12.53 14.56 16.43
CA GLY A 134 12.16 14.46 17.84
C GLY A 134 13.23 14.99 18.76
N LEU A 135 12.88 15.07 20.04
CA LEU A 135 13.79 15.44 21.12
C LEU A 135 14.60 14.23 21.58
N VAL A 136 15.72 14.51 22.27
CA VAL A 136 16.66 13.52 22.80
C VAL A 136 16.88 13.79 24.27
N CYS A 137 16.88 12.75 25.10
CA CYS A 137 17.02 12.83 26.54
C CYS A 137 18.42 12.37 26.99
N SER A 138 18.89 12.91 28.10
CA SER A 138 20.06 12.42 28.83
C SER A 138 19.66 12.10 30.26
N ASN A 139 20.30 11.10 30.84
CA ASN A 139 20.14 10.70 32.25
C ASN A 139 21.03 11.53 33.19
N ASP A 140 21.48 12.69 32.72
CA ASP A 140 22.26 13.69 33.43
C ASP A 140 21.95 15.07 32.83
N ARG A 141 22.83 16.04 33.06
CA ARG A 141 22.70 17.41 32.51
C ARG A 141 23.62 17.69 31.34
N SER A 142 24.27 16.67 30.82
CA SER A 142 25.18 16.77 29.68
C SER A 142 24.46 16.61 28.37
N LYS A 143 25.01 17.21 27.32
CA LYS A 143 24.51 17.00 25.95
C LYS A 143 24.56 15.52 25.56
N PRO A 144 23.53 15.00 24.85
CA PRO A 144 23.58 13.65 24.29
C PRO A 144 24.73 13.49 23.31
N SER A 145 25.14 12.22 23.08
CA SER A 145 26.09 11.90 22.01
C SER A 145 25.55 12.31 20.65
N PHE A 146 26.42 12.82 19.75
CA PHE A 146 26.05 13.06 18.34
C PHE A 146 25.62 11.80 17.59
N ASN A 147 25.89 10.62 18.14
CA ASN A 147 25.43 9.33 17.60
C ASN A 147 24.07 8.87 18.18
N ALA A 148 23.50 9.62 19.13
CA ALA A 148 22.23 9.22 19.75
C ALA A 148 21.07 9.14 18.75
N VAL A 149 21.06 10.02 17.77
CA VAL A 149 19.99 10.12 16.75
C VAL A 149 20.54 10.48 15.37
N ARG A 150 19.65 10.46 14.38
CA ARG A 150 19.90 11.01 13.05
C ARG A 150 18.87 12.08 12.71
N CYS A 151 19.34 13.10 11.98
CA CYS A 151 18.52 14.06 11.26
C CYS A 151 18.23 13.53 9.86
N VAL A 152 17.08 13.85 9.30
CA VAL A 152 16.63 13.35 8.00
C VAL A 152 16.65 14.50 6.99
N ARG A 153 17.01 14.22 5.75
CA ARG A 153 17.01 15.18 4.64
C ARG A 153 15.59 15.73 4.42
N THR A 154 15.47 17.03 4.18
CA THR A 154 14.19 17.77 4.16
C THR A 154 13.19 17.30 3.13
N ASP A 155 13.61 16.73 2.00
CA ASP A 155 12.74 16.23 0.94
C ASP A 155 12.08 14.88 1.28
N LEU A 156 12.58 14.17 2.31
CA LEU A 156 12.05 12.88 2.78
C LEU A 156 11.00 13.02 3.90
N VAL A 157 10.67 14.25 4.27
CA VAL A 157 9.75 14.54 5.37
C VAL A 157 8.70 15.57 4.95
N ILE A 158 7.68 15.70 5.80
CA ILE A 158 6.65 16.73 5.66
C ILE A 158 6.47 17.47 7.00
N ALA A 159 6.17 18.76 6.95
CA ALA A 159 5.83 19.52 8.15
C ALA A 159 4.57 18.92 8.81
N ALA A 160 4.63 18.74 10.12
CA ALA A 160 3.58 18.16 10.94
C ALA A 160 3.12 19.14 12.02
N SER A 161 2.03 18.82 12.68
CA SER A 161 1.47 19.61 13.77
C SER A 161 1.67 18.93 15.12
N THR A 162 1.48 19.69 16.20
CA THR A 162 1.41 19.15 17.56
C THR A 162 0.12 18.36 17.73
N GLY A 163 0.23 17.10 18.17
CA GLY A 163 -0.88 16.21 18.48
C GLY A 163 -1.39 16.36 19.92
N ASP A 164 -1.55 15.24 20.63
CA ASP A 164 -2.09 15.16 21.97
C ASP A 164 -1.00 15.24 23.04
N LEU A 165 -1.36 15.70 24.24
CA LEU A 165 -0.48 15.68 25.40
C LEU A 165 -0.20 14.23 25.82
N ILE A 166 1.09 13.88 25.88
CA ILE A 166 1.52 12.55 26.33
C ILE A 166 1.78 12.59 27.84
N TRP A 167 2.58 13.56 28.28
CA TRP A 167 2.98 13.70 29.68
C TRP A 167 3.38 15.13 29.99
N SER A 168 3.30 15.52 31.26
CA SER A 168 3.86 16.77 31.77
C SER A 168 4.40 16.60 33.20
N ASP A 169 5.36 17.40 33.52
CA ASP A 169 5.95 17.45 34.88
C ASP A 169 5.12 18.23 35.89
N LYS A 170 3.90 18.60 35.54
CA LYS A 170 3.00 19.43 36.38
C LYS A 170 2.89 18.86 37.78
N GLY A 171 3.25 19.70 38.77
CA GLY A 171 3.27 19.33 40.16
C GLY A 171 4.59 18.69 40.62
N SER A 172 5.60 18.59 39.76
CA SER A 172 6.93 18.09 40.13
C SER A 172 7.67 18.99 41.13
N GLY A 173 7.51 20.29 40.99
CA GLY A 173 8.33 21.29 41.70
C GLY A 173 9.62 21.63 40.94
N ALA A 174 9.79 21.17 39.71
CA ALA A 174 10.90 21.54 38.85
C ALA A 174 10.95 23.07 38.64
N ASP A 175 12.15 23.62 38.46
CA ASP A 175 12.38 25.06 38.27
C ASP A 175 11.76 25.57 36.95
N ARG A 176 11.52 24.68 35.98
CA ARG A 176 10.89 24.96 34.70
C ARG A 176 9.81 23.95 34.41
N ASP A 177 8.67 24.44 33.95
CA ASP A 177 7.57 23.61 33.49
C ASP A 177 7.94 22.89 32.19
N PHE A 178 7.41 21.67 32.02
CA PHE A 178 7.59 20.90 30.81
C PHE A 178 6.36 20.09 30.44
N SER A 179 6.09 20.02 29.14
CA SER A 179 5.08 19.12 28.59
C SER A 179 5.57 18.48 27.29
N ALA A 180 5.24 17.20 27.13
CA ALA A 180 5.56 16.39 25.97
C ALA A 180 4.31 16.05 25.17
N TRP A 181 4.36 16.24 23.87
CA TRP A 181 3.23 16.16 22.95
C TRP A 181 3.56 15.21 21.79
N SER A 182 2.56 14.50 21.28
CA SER A 182 2.71 13.68 20.09
C SER A 182 2.85 14.52 18.82
N VAL A 183 3.34 13.90 17.75
CA VAL A 183 3.41 14.48 16.41
C VAL A 183 2.21 14.01 15.61
N LYS A 184 1.47 14.94 14.99
CA LYS A 184 0.31 14.66 14.14
C LYS A 184 0.65 15.00 12.69
N PRO A 185 0.78 13.98 11.82
CA PRO A 185 0.97 14.19 10.38
C PRO A 185 -0.18 14.99 9.76
N PRO A 186 0.08 15.80 8.71
CA PRO A 186 -0.99 16.43 7.94
C PRO A 186 -1.75 15.41 7.09
N ALA A 187 -2.82 15.84 6.45
CA ALA A 187 -3.56 15.06 5.47
C ALA A 187 -2.66 14.61 4.33
N ALA A 188 -2.61 13.30 4.04
CA ALA A 188 -1.85 12.77 2.92
C ALA A 188 -2.58 13.01 1.59
N PRO A 189 -1.89 13.42 0.51
CA PRO A 189 -2.46 13.45 -0.82
C PRO A 189 -2.62 12.03 -1.38
N ALA A 190 -3.33 11.91 -2.51
CA ALA A 190 -3.53 10.63 -3.17
C ALA A 190 -2.20 9.95 -3.54
N GLY A 191 -2.06 8.69 -3.14
CA GLY A 191 -0.88 7.87 -3.38
C GLY A 191 0.22 8.00 -2.32
N GLU A 192 -0.01 8.71 -1.20
CA GLU A 192 1.01 8.90 -0.16
C GLU A 192 0.53 8.46 1.24
N ILE A 193 1.51 8.15 2.06
CA ILE A 193 1.37 7.96 3.50
C ILE A 193 2.34 8.90 4.21
N TYR A 194 1.82 9.66 5.18
CA TYR A 194 2.59 10.46 6.12
C TYR A 194 2.48 9.85 7.50
N PHE A 195 3.57 9.65 8.20
CA PHE A 195 3.53 9.04 9.53
C PHE A 195 4.56 9.61 10.50
N ALA A 196 4.16 9.76 11.75
CA ALA A 196 5.04 10.13 12.84
C ALA A 196 5.87 8.94 13.29
N PRO A 197 7.19 9.07 13.48
CA PRO A 197 8.06 7.94 13.82
C PRO A 197 7.90 7.42 15.26
N GLY A 198 7.04 8.06 16.09
CA GLY A 198 6.87 7.74 17.50
C GLY A 198 7.61 8.70 18.45
N THR A 199 8.29 9.69 17.89
CA THR A 199 8.99 10.75 18.66
C THR A 199 8.01 11.76 19.26
N PHE A 200 8.51 12.64 20.12
CA PHE A 200 7.69 13.66 20.78
C PHE A 200 8.24 15.07 20.56
N ILE A 201 7.36 16.05 20.78
CA ILE A 201 7.67 17.48 20.84
C ILE A 201 7.63 17.89 22.31
N GLY A 202 8.57 18.70 22.75
CA GLY A 202 8.60 19.27 24.10
C GLY A 202 8.42 20.78 24.08
N GLU A 203 7.69 21.28 25.08
CA GLU A 203 7.44 22.69 25.29
C GLU A 203 7.67 23.08 26.76
N ASN A 204 8.22 24.28 26.98
CA ASN A 204 8.29 24.89 28.29
C ASN A 204 6.91 25.45 28.66
N GLY A 205 6.25 24.81 29.63
CA GLY A 205 4.88 25.12 30.03
C GLY A 205 3.92 23.95 29.78
N TYR A 206 2.64 24.15 30.13
CA TYR A 206 1.62 23.10 30.11
C TYR A 206 0.58 23.28 29.00
N GLY A 207 0.66 24.40 28.30
CA GLY A 207 -0.22 24.66 27.15
C GLY A 207 0.23 23.92 25.90
N LYS A 208 -0.71 23.64 25.00
CA LYS A 208 -0.35 23.09 23.71
C LYS A 208 0.55 24.07 22.96
N PRO A 209 1.71 23.62 22.44
CA PRO A 209 2.61 24.48 21.69
C PRO A 209 1.87 25.21 20.57
N ALA A 210 1.97 26.53 20.58
CA ALA A 210 1.49 27.36 19.48
C ALA A 210 2.56 27.39 18.37
N SER A 211 2.13 27.50 17.10
CA SER A 211 3.06 27.79 15.98
C SER A 211 4.03 28.92 16.40
N PRO A 212 5.39 28.81 16.16
CA PRO A 212 5.94 28.00 15.06
C PRO A 212 6.83 26.83 15.50
N ILE A 213 6.45 26.01 16.48
CA ILE A 213 7.19 24.77 16.71
C ILE A 213 6.94 23.87 15.51
N ILE A 214 7.98 23.69 14.69
CA ILE A 214 7.92 22.84 13.53
C ILE A 214 8.22 21.41 13.98
N ALA A 215 7.25 20.53 13.80
CA ALA A 215 7.41 19.10 13.88
C ALA A 215 7.45 18.53 12.45
N TYR A 216 8.03 17.35 12.31
CA TYR A 216 8.11 16.67 11.03
C TYR A 216 7.61 15.23 11.13
N ALA A 217 6.99 14.76 10.05
CA ALA A 217 6.60 13.37 9.85
C ALA A 217 7.36 12.81 8.63
N LEU A 218 7.57 11.52 8.61
CA LEU A 218 8.12 10.82 7.44
C LEU A 218 7.04 10.73 6.35
N ARG A 219 7.47 10.76 5.09
CA ARG A 219 6.59 10.58 3.93
C ARG A 219 7.04 9.39 3.10
N MET A 220 6.09 8.68 2.54
CA MET A 220 6.33 7.60 1.60
C MET A 220 5.24 7.54 0.54
N GLN A 221 5.60 7.04 -0.64
CA GLN A 221 4.64 6.71 -1.68
C GLN A 221 3.99 5.36 -1.38
N ILE A 222 2.72 5.20 -1.77
CA ILE A 222 2.06 3.90 -1.79
C ILE A 222 2.42 3.23 -3.12
N PRO A 223 3.18 2.11 -3.13
CA PRO A 223 3.48 1.41 -4.37
C PRO A 223 2.19 0.90 -5.02
N LEU A 224 1.95 1.27 -6.27
CA LEU A 224 0.79 0.84 -7.05
C LEU A 224 1.25 0.05 -8.28
N GLN A 225 0.88 -1.21 -8.35
CA GLN A 225 1.01 -2.05 -9.53
C GLN A 225 -0.28 -1.95 -10.36
N VAL A 226 -0.12 -1.73 -11.66
CA VAL A 226 -1.23 -1.55 -12.60
C VAL A 226 -1.09 -2.55 -13.72
N GLU A 227 -2.10 -3.38 -13.90
CA GLU A 227 -2.24 -4.32 -15.02
C GLU A 227 -3.39 -3.90 -15.93
N SER A 228 -3.32 -4.32 -17.18
CA SER A 228 -4.42 -4.11 -18.15
C SER A 228 -5.68 -4.85 -17.67
N PRO A 229 -6.88 -4.29 -17.91
CA PRO A 229 -8.13 -4.97 -17.61
C PRO A 229 -8.23 -6.30 -18.38
N PRO A 230 -9.13 -7.24 -17.97
CA PRO A 230 -9.39 -8.44 -18.74
C PRO A 230 -9.85 -8.07 -20.15
N ALA A 231 -9.54 -8.92 -21.13
CA ALA A 231 -10.02 -8.71 -22.50
C ALA A 231 -11.55 -8.68 -22.51
N ALA A 232 -12.12 -7.76 -23.28
CA ALA A 232 -13.56 -7.69 -23.45
C ALA A 232 -14.08 -8.98 -24.11
N PRO A 233 -15.24 -9.53 -23.66
CA PRO A 233 -15.82 -10.73 -24.25
C PRO A 233 -16.12 -10.54 -25.75
N VAL A 234 -15.83 -11.56 -26.56
CA VAL A 234 -16.14 -11.58 -27.99
C VAL A 234 -16.94 -12.82 -28.29
N LEU A 235 -18.13 -12.68 -28.87
CA LEU A 235 -18.97 -13.80 -29.28
C LEU A 235 -18.40 -14.47 -30.53
N THR A 236 -18.12 -15.75 -30.40
CA THR A 236 -17.77 -16.64 -31.53
C THR A 236 -18.89 -17.60 -31.88
N GLY A 237 -20.02 -17.56 -31.16
CA GLY A 237 -21.20 -18.39 -31.31
C GLY A 237 -22.33 -17.93 -30.38
N HIS A 238 -23.39 -18.73 -30.25
CA HIS A 238 -24.61 -18.39 -29.52
C HIS A 238 -24.54 -18.67 -28.00
N ASP A 239 -23.37 -18.97 -27.47
CA ASP A 239 -23.16 -19.12 -26.02
C ASP A 239 -22.39 -17.92 -25.48
N ALA A 240 -23.11 -16.98 -24.89
CA ALA A 240 -22.52 -15.80 -24.28
C ALA A 240 -21.69 -16.12 -23.03
N SER A 241 -21.95 -17.23 -22.35
CA SER A 241 -21.18 -17.62 -21.17
C SER A 241 -19.79 -18.14 -21.56
N ALA A 242 -19.66 -18.77 -22.72
CA ALA A 242 -18.38 -19.24 -23.25
C ALA A 242 -17.46 -18.09 -23.69
N ALA A 243 -18.01 -16.89 -23.93
CA ALA A 243 -17.23 -15.69 -24.28
C ALA A 243 -16.62 -15.00 -23.07
N LEU A 244 -17.00 -15.35 -21.83
CA LEU A 244 -16.47 -14.74 -20.62
C LEU A 244 -14.97 -15.04 -20.48
N THR A 245 -14.21 -13.98 -20.22
CA THR A 245 -12.78 -14.06 -19.94
C THR A 245 -12.53 -14.28 -18.43
N PRO A 246 -11.42 -14.94 -18.06
CA PRO A 246 -11.07 -15.12 -16.64
C PRO A 246 -10.94 -13.80 -15.90
N ALA A 247 -11.29 -13.78 -14.62
CA ALA A 247 -11.04 -12.66 -13.73
C ALA A 247 -9.53 -12.37 -13.66
N LYS A 248 -9.17 -11.09 -13.59
CA LYS A 248 -7.78 -10.64 -13.56
C LYS A 248 -7.53 -9.62 -12.48
N ILE A 249 -6.45 -9.77 -11.72
CA ILE A 249 -5.98 -8.74 -10.79
C ILE A 249 -5.43 -7.58 -11.64
N THR A 250 -6.02 -6.40 -11.49
CA THR A 250 -5.70 -5.23 -12.31
C THR A 250 -5.01 -4.12 -11.53
N ARG A 251 -5.16 -4.11 -10.20
CA ARG A 251 -4.50 -3.15 -9.31
C ARG A 251 -4.08 -3.85 -8.03
N VAL A 252 -2.86 -3.57 -7.59
CA VAL A 252 -2.35 -4.00 -6.29
C VAL A 252 -1.63 -2.83 -5.64
N VAL A 253 -1.96 -2.53 -4.40
CA VAL A 253 -1.19 -1.62 -3.55
C VAL A 253 -0.68 -2.35 -2.34
N GLN A 254 0.55 -2.02 -1.92
CA GLN A 254 1.12 -2.51 -0.67
C GLN A 254 1.02 -1.44 0.41
N LEU A 255 0.43 -1.81 1.54
CA LEU A 255 0.23 -0.96 2.70
C LEU A 255 1.03 -1.51 3.88
N PRO A 256 1.77 -0.65 4.62
CA PRO A 256 2.47 -1.10 5.82
C PRO A 256 1.47 -1.37 6.95
N TRP A 257 1.85 -2.25 7.86
CA TRP A 257 1.04 -2.69 9.00
C TRP A 257 0.40 -1.54 9.80
N PHE A 258 1.08 -0.41 9.95
CA PHE A 258 0.59 0.73 10.72
C PHE A 258 -0.49 1.54 9.98
N ALA A 259 -0.65 1.36 8.67
CA ALA A 259 -1.70 1.98 7.87
C ALA A 259 -2.98 1.12 7.78
N VAL A 260 -2.97 -0.08 8.35
CA VAL A 260 -4.08 -1.04 8.30
C VAL A 260 -4.54 -1.38 9.72
N ASN A 261 -5.85 -1.53 9.92
CA ASN A 261 -6.42 -2.12 11.12
C ASN A 261 -6.82 -3.57 10.82
N ASP A 262 -6.10 -4.55 11.37
CA ASP A 262 -6.50 -5.96 11.31
C ASP A 262 -7.16 -6.33 12.63
N SER A 263 -8.47 -6.52 12.62
CA SER A 263 -9.25 -6.80 13.83
C SER A 263 -8.88 -8.11 14.53
N LEU A 264 -8.17 -9.01 13.84
CA LEU A 264 -7.75 -10.31 14.38
C LEU A 264 -6.33 -10.29 14.96
N MET A 265 -5.58 -9.20 14.77
CA MET A 265 -4.19 -9.11 15.18
C MET A 265 -3.91 -7.85 16.01
N ALA A 266 -3.14 -8.00 17.07
CA ALA A 266 -2.57 -6.84 17.78
C ALA A 266 -1.49 -6.16 16.91
N ASN A 267 -1.21 -4.88 17.17
CA ASN A 267 -0.24 -4.10 16.37
C ASN A 267 1.16 -4.74 16.29
N LEU A 268 1.65 -5.28 17.40
CA LEU A 268 2.94 -5.97 17.43
C LEU A 268 2.91 -7.29 16.67
N GLU A 269 1.78 -7.96 16.67
CA GLU A 269 1.58 -9.17 15.89
C GLU A 269 1.52 -8.85 14.41
N GLN A 270 0.82 -7.77 14.00
CA GLN A 270 0.86 -7.29 12.61
C GLN A 270 2.30 -7.00 12.15
N LEU A 271 3.09 -6.26 12.94
CA LEU A 271 4.50 -5.99 12.64
C LEU A 271 5.33 -7.26 12.44
N ARG A 272 5.06 -8.31 13.23
CA ARG A 272 5.85 -9.55 13.24
C ARG A 272 5.41 -10.57 12.19
N THR A 273 4.13 -10.62 11.85
CA THR A 273 3.55 -11.69 11.02
C THR A 273 3.04 -11.20 9.67
N SER A 274 2.63 -9.94 9.59
CA SER A 274 2.14 -9.31 8.35
C SER A 274 2.55 -7.84 8.29
N PRO A 275 3.85 -7.55 8.18
CA PRO A 275 4.36 -6.18 8.13
C PRO A 275 3.87 -5.40 6.91
N PHE A 276 3.45 -6.10 5.85
CA PHE A 276 2.78 -5.53 4.69
C PHE A 276 1.47 -6.24 4.41
N TYR A 277 0.53 -5.48 3.87
CA TYR A 277 -0.77 -5.94 3.39
C TYR A 277 -0.89 -5.59 1.92
N SER A 278 -1.50 -6.50 1.14
CA SER A 278 -1.80 -6.26 -0.27
C SER A 278 -3.30 -5.97 -0.41
N LEU A 279 -3.64 -4.76 -0.85
CA LEU A 279 -5.00 -4.42 -1.26
C LEU A 279 -5.10 -4.65 -2.76
N GLU A 280 -5.93 -5.62 -3.15
CA GLU A 280 -6.10 -6.06 -4.52
C GLU A 280 -7.45 -5.65 -5.09
N ARG A 281 -7.44 -5.22 -6.36
CA ARG A 281 -8.63 -5.09 -7.20
C ARG A 281 -8.57 -6.17 -8.28
N THR A 282 -9.62 -6.98 -8.34
CA THR A 282 -9.82 -8.01 -9.38
C THR A 282 -10.98 -7.62 -10.25
N ASP A 283 -10.76 -7.49 -11.56
CA ASP A 283 -11.80 -7.15 -12.53
C ASP A 283 -12.25 -8.38 -13.30
N ARG A 284 -13.55 -8.48 -13.60
CA ARG A 284 -14.16 -9.51 -14.42
C ARG A 284 -15.38 -8.99 -15.15
N TYR A 285 -15.67 -9.56 -16.31
CA TYR A 285 -16.92 -9.31 -17.00
C TYR A 285 -18.02 -10.22 -16.47
N LEU A 286 -19.23 -9.65 -16.27
CA LEU A 286 -20.45 -10.37 -15.94
C LEU A 286 -21.42 -10.26 -17.12
N LEU A 287 -22.08 -11.37 -17.47
CA LEU A 287 -23.15 -11.39 -18.46
C LEU A 287 -24.39 -10.71 -17.88
N VAL A 288 -24.85 -9.64 -18.48
CA VAL A 288 -26.07 -8.90 -18.12
C VAL A 288 -27.29 -9.46 -18.83
N GLY A 289 -27.12 -9.77 -20.12
CA GLY A 289 -28.21 -10.34 -20.93
C GLY A 289 -27.73 -10.79 -22.28
N GLN A 290 -28.50 -11.69 -22.87
CA GLN A 290 -28.28 -12.21 -24.20
C GLN A 290 -29.59 -12.41 -24.94
N GLY A 291 -29.56 -12.35 -26.25
CA GLY A 291 -30.77 -12.60 -27.06
C GLY A 291 -30.50 -12.64 -28.53
N GLN A 292 -31.36 -13.39 -29.24
CA GLN A 292 -31.33 -13.53 -30.68
C GLN A 292 -32.40 -12.62 -31.30
N ASN A 293 -32.06 -11.97 -32.39
CA ASN A 293 -32.98 -11.27 -33.27
C ASN A 293 -33.02 -11.94 -34.65
N SER A 294 -34.06 -12.72 -34.88
CA SER A 294 -34.32 -13.40 -36.16
C SER A 294 -35.25 -12.62 -37.10
N THR A 295 -35.48 -11.32 -36.82
CA THR A 295 -36.34 -10.45 -37.63
C THR A 295 -35.57 -9.59 -38.60
N ASP A 296 -36.25 -9.02 -39.58
CA ASP A 296 -35.66 -8.13 -40.61
C ASP A 296 -35.39 -6.69 -40.10
N MET A 297 -35.76 -6.40 -38.87
CA MET A 297 -35.60 -5.08 -38.23
C MET A 297 -34.75 -5.24 -36.94
N ASN A 298 -34.14 -4.10 -36.50
CA ASN A 298 -33.45 -4.05 -35.21
C ASN A 298 -34.47 -4.24 -34.10
N ARG A 299 -34.06 -5.00 -33.06
CA ARG A 299 -34.90 -5.31 -31.89
C ARG A 299 -34.20 -4.92 -30.60
N ALA A 300 -34.96 -4.30 -29.67
CA ALA A 300 -34.45 -4.00 -28.34
C ALA A 300 -34.35 -5.26 -27.46
N LEU A 301 -33.19 -5.56 -26.95
CA LEU A 301 -32.93 -6.51 -25.88
C LEU A 301 -32.99 -5.75 -24.55
N LYS A 302 -33.92 -6.11 -23.70
CA LYS A 302 -34.05 -5.53 -22.35
C LYS A 302 -33.54 -6.52 -21.32
N SER A 303 -32.64 -6.09 -20.50
CA SER A 303 -32.02 -6.88 -19.43
C SER A 303 -31.92 -6.06 -18.16
N LYS A 304 -31.70 -6.71 -17.04
CA LYS A 304 -31.42 -6.05 -15.76
C LYS A 304 -29.98 -6.38 -15.35
N ALA A 305 -29.18 -5.34 -15.14
CA ALA A 305 -27.87 -5.47 -14.54
C ALA A 305 -27.98 -5.32 -13.02
N GLY A 306 -27.61 -6.37 -12.31
CA GLY A 306 -27.52 -6.32 -10.86
C GLY A 306 -26.35 -5.45 -10.43
N ARG A 307 -26.58 -4.45 -9.58
CA ARG A 307 -25.52 -3.68 -8.93
C ARG A 307 -25.04 -4.42 -7.70
N THR A 308 -23.73 -4.68 -7.60
CA THR A 308 -23.12 -5.39 -6.47
C THR A 308 -22.68 -4.47 -5.34
N GLN A 309 -22.61 -3.16 -5.59
CA GLN A 309 -22.22 -2.20 -4.58
C GLN A 309 -23.26 -2.13 -3.45
N SER A 310 -22.77 -2.34 -2.23
CA SER A 310 -23.55 -2.25 -1.00
C SER A 310 -22.83 -1.34 -0.02
N TRP A 311 -23.50 -0.28 0.39
CA TRP A 311 -22.99 0.63 1.42
C TRP A 311 -22.61 -0.09 2.73
N GLU A 312 -23.38 -1.14 3.06
CA GLU A 312 -23.10 -1.93 4.25
C GLU A 312 -21.79 -2.73 4.12
N THR A 313 -21.55 -3.37 2.97
CA THR A 313 -20.32 -4.14 2.73
C THR A 313 -19.10 -3.22 2.68
N LEU A 314 -19.21 -2.05 2.04
CA LEU A 314 -18.16 -1.05 2.02
C LEU A 314 -17.84 -0.56 3.45
N ARG A 315 -18.85 -0.17 4.22
CA ARG A 315 -18.66 0.25 5.62
C ARG A 315 -18.05 -0.84 6.50
N LYS A 316 -18.47 -2.10 6.29
CA LYS A 316 -17.88 -3.23 6.99
C LYS A 316 -16.40 -3.38 6.64
N PHE A 317 -16.05 -3.26 5.36
CA PHE A 317 -14.65 -3.26 4.91
C PHE A 317 -13.87 -2.13 5.57
N CYS A 318 -14.29 -0.87 5.45
CA CYS A 318 -13.60 0.28 6.04
C CYS A 318 -13.42 0.12 7.56
N ARG A 319 -14.44 -0.36 8.28
CA ARG A 319 -14.37 -0.59 9.73
C ARG A 319 -13.35 -1.67 10.11
N ASN A 320 -13.33 -2.77 9.37
CA ASN A 320 -12.47 -3.92 9.69
C ASN A 320 -11.01 -3.70 9.28
N THR A 321 -10.78 -2.92 8.23
CA THR A 321 -9.43 -2.68 7.68
C THR A 321 -8.85 -1.32 8.06
N GLY A 322 -9.68 -0.39 8.53
CA GLY A 322 -9.30 1.00 8.79
C GLY A 322 -9.03 1.81 7.53
N ILE A 323 -9.25 1.25 6.33
CA ILE A 323 -8.98 1.89 5.04
C ILE A 323 -10.25 2.59 4.56
N GLU A 324 -10.18 3.89 4.25
CA GLU A 324 -11.27 4.63 3.63
C GLU A 324 -11.10 4.68 2.10
N ILE A 325 -12.21 4.52 1.40
CA ILE A 325 -12.23 4.50 -0.05
C ILE A 325 -12.56 5.91 -0.55
N GLY A 326 -11.68 6.45 -1.42
CA GLY A 326 -11.86 7.79 -1.99
C GLY A 326 -11.47 8.95 -1.07
N ASP A 327 -11.24 8.70 0.21
CA ASP A 327 -10.84 9.70 1.19
C ASP A 327 -9.53 9.33 1.89
N GLN A 328 -9.00 10.26 2.65
CA GLN A 328 -7.86 9.99 3.51
C GLN A 328 -8.31 9.22 4.75
N TRP A 329 -7.43 8.39 5.29
CA TRP A 329 -7.68 7.68 6.54
C TRP A 329 -6.49 7.74 7.48
N SER A 330 -6.80 7.56 8.76
CA SER A 330 -5.86 7.28 9.82
C SER A 330 -6.47 6.13 10.62
N PRO A 331 -5.87 4.96 10.67
CA PRO A 331 -6.46 3.83 11.35
C PRO A 331 -6.80 4.19 12.80
N SER A 332 -8.09 4.16 13.11
CA SER A 332 -8.58 4.41 14.47
C SER A 332 -8.37 3.15 15.29
N ARG A 333 -7.33 3.12 16.11
CA ARG A 333 -7.00 1.96 16.93
C ARG A 333 -7.71 2.08 18.26
N SER A 334 -8.44 1.03 18.61
CA SER A 334 -9.15 0.90 19.90
C SER A 334 -8.23 0.72 21.11
N LEU A 335 -6.92 0.77 20.93
CA LEU A 335 -5.94 0.67 22.01
C LEU A 335 -5.61 2.05 22.56
N PRO A 336 -5.34 2.15 23.87
CA PRO A 336 -5.18 3.42 24.57
C PRO A 336 -4.02 4.30 24.08
N GLU A 337 -3.15 3.80 23.20
CA GLU A 337 -2.04 4.59 22.65
C GLU A 337 -1.71 4.13 21.23
N PRO A 338 -1.85 5.01 20.22
CA PRO A 338 -1.37 4.73 18.89
C PRO A 338 0.16 4.59 18.91
N VAL A 339 0.65 3.51 18.33
CA VAL A 339 2.08 3.24 18.28
C VAL A 339 2.73 4.12 17.23
N ILE A 340 2.15 4.18 16.02
CA ILE A 340 2.55 5.05 14.92
C ILE A 340 1.30 5.78 14.44
N ILE A 341 1.34 7.12 14.44
CA ILE A 341 0.25 7.94 13.92
C ILE A 341 0.52 8.18 12.44
N CYS A 342 -0.43 7.83 11.59
CA CYS A 342 -0.31 8.07 10.15
C CYS A 342 -1.55 8.75 9.56
N SER A 343 -1.38 9.29 8.36
CA SER A 343 -2.43 9.71 7.43
C SER A 343 -2.09 9.12 6.07
N ALA A 344 -3.06 8.51 5.41
CA ALA A 344 -2.87 7.83 4.14
C ALA A 344 -4.03 8.16 3.19
N LYS A 345 -3.77 8.11 1.88
CA LYS A 345 -4.79 8.19 0.84
C LYS A 345 -4.38 7.33 -0.35
N LEU A 346 -5.26 6.46 -0.81
CA LEU A 346 -5.01 5.64 -2.00
C LEU A 346 -4.89 6.50 -3.26
N HIS A 347 -4.22 5.95 -4.29
CA HIS A 347 -4.23 6.55 -5.61
C HIS A 347 -5.65 6.68 -6.16
N ASN A 348 -5.99 7.81 -6.77
CA ASN A 348 -7.30 8.00 -7.40
C ASN A 348 -7.58 6.93 -8.49
N SER A 349 -6.54 6.46 -9.18
CA SER A 349 -6.64 5.40 -10.19
C SER A 349 -6.82 3.98 -9.64
N PHE A 350 -6.76 3.79 -8.31
CA PHE A 350 -7.02 2.49 -7.70
C PHE A 350 -8.50 2.12 -7.76
N PHE A 351 -9.37 3.12 -7.59
CA PHE A 351 -10.81 3.01 -7.81
C PHE A 351 -11.15 3.57 -9.18
N ASN A 352 -12.30 3.19 -9.74
CA ASN A 352 -12.87 3.91 -10.86
C ASN A 352 -13.23 5.29 -10.32
N ALA A 353 -12.58 6.34 -10.84
CA ALA A 353 -12.59 7.70 -10.31
C ALA A 353 -13.98 8.40 -10.33
N GLU A 354 -14.98 7.77 -10.91
CA GLU A 354 -16.33 8.28 -11.10
C GLU A 354 -17.36 7.68 -10.14
N SER A 355 -16.94 6.80 -9.21
CA SER A 355 -17.85 6.28 -8.18
C SER A 355 -18.11 7.35 -7.12
N GLU A 356 -19.03 8.25 -7.46
CA GLU A 356 -19.60 9.20 -6.51
C GLU A 356 -20.17 8.44 -5.30
N PRO A 357 -20.03 8.94 -4.07
CA PRO A 357 -20.64 8.33 -2.89
C PRO A 357 -22.14 8.07 -3.05
N PHE A 358 -22.79 8.80 -3.95
CA PHE A 358 -24.22 8.68 -4.28
C PHE A 358 -24.58 7.34 -4.94
N GLU A 359 -23.67 6.72 -5.71
CA GLU A 359 -23.94 5.44 -6.38
C GLU A 359 -24.04 4.27 -5.40
N TRP A 360 -23.41 4.39 -4.23
CA TRP A 360 -23.47 3.38 -3.17
C TRP A 360 -24.81 3.37 -2.40
N VAL A 361 -25.54 4.47 -2.45
CA VAL A 361 -26.83 4.61 -1.72
C VAL A 361 -27.99 4.03 -2.52
N ASN A 362 -27.92 4.01 -3.85
CA ASN A 362 -28.99 3.59 -4.75
C ASN A 362 -28.62 2.30 -5.50
N SER A 363 -28.45 1.19 -4.79
CA SER A 363 -28.06 -0.12 -5.36
C SER A 363 -29.21 -0.88 -6.07
N SER A 364 -30.20 -0.19 -6.62
CA SER A 364 -31.25 -0.85 -7.41
C SER A 364 -30.69 -1.33 -8.74
N ASP A 365 -31.17 -2.49 -9.21
CA ASP A 365 -30.83 -3.02 -10.54
C ASP A 365 -31.07 -1.95 -11.62
N ALA A 366 -30.13 -1.84 -12.55
CA ALA A 366 -30.25 -0.93 -13.70
C ALA A 366 -30.88 -1.67 -14.88
N GLU A 367 -31.86 -1.03 -15.52
CA GLU A 367 -32.40 -1.52 -16.80
C GLU A 367 -31.38 -1.20 -17.92
N VAL A 368 -30.93 -2.23 -18.63
CA VAL A 368 -30.05 -2.13 -19.78
C VAL A 368 -30.85 -2.44 -21.03
N ILE A 369 -30.82 -1.53 -22.00
CA ILE A 369 -31.48 -1.70 -23.29
C ILE A 369 -30.42 -1.70 -24.38
N ALA A 370 -30.22 -2.84 -25.03
CA ALA A 370 -29.31 -2.99 -26.15
C ALA A 370 -30.08 -3.17 -27.47
N LEU A 371 -29.64 -2.52 -28.52
CA LEU A 371 -30.27 -2.65 -29.84
C LEU A 371 -29.56 -3.74 -30.63
N VAL A 372 -30.22 -4.88 -30.79
CA VAL A 372 -29.71 -6.03 -31.56
C VAL A 372 -30.09 -5.89 -33.02
N ALA A 373 -29.08 -5.90 -33.91
CA ALA A 373 -29.27 -5.82 -35.35
C ALA A 373 -30.05 -7.05 -35.88
N LYS A 374 -30.65 -6.92 -37.08
CA LYS A 374 -31.36 -8.00 -37.75
C LYS A 374 -30.45 -9.23 -37.94
N ASN A 375 -31.02 -10.40 -37.74
CA ASN A 375 -30.33 -11.71 -37.94
C ASN A 375 -29.02 -11.83 -37.14
N ARG A 376 -29.01 -11.30 -35.89
CA ARG A 376 -27.85 -11.41 -35.01
C ARG A 376 -28.23 -11.93 -33.63
N PHE A 377 -27.30 -12.68 -33.05
CA PHE A 377 -27.30 -13.00 -31.62
C PHE A 377 -26.38 -11.99 -30.91
N ALA A 378 -26.84 -11.42 -29.81
CA ALA A 378 -26.05 -10.45 -29.09
C ALA A 378 -26.01 -10.77 -27.59
N ALA A 379 -24.95 -10.35 -26.95
CA ALA A 379 -24.79 -10.39 -25.50
C ALA A 379 -24.26 -9.04 -24.98
N VAL A 380 -24.68 -8.69 -23.79
CA VAL A 380 -24.24 -7.48 -23.07
C VAL A 380 -23.57 -7.90 -21.80
N TYR A 381 -22.41 -7.33 -21.53
CA TYR A 381 -21.58 -7.56 -20.38
C TYR A 381 -21.32 -6.25 -19.64
N VAL A 382 -21.00 -6.37 -18.35
CA VAL A 382 -20.58 -5.27 -17.50
C VAL A 382 -19.33 -5.65 -16.72
N LEU A 383 -18.44 -4.71 -16.47
CA LEU A 383 -17.25 -4.94 -15.67
C LEU A 383 -17.60 -4.85 -14.18
N GLN A 384 -17.21 -5.85 -13.41
CA GLN A 384 -17.26 -5.85 -11.96
C GLN A 384 -15.85 -5.86 -11.39
N SER A 385 -15.62 -5.03 -10.39
CA SER A 385 -14.40 -4.96 -9.60
C SER A 385 -14.65 -5.52 -8.20
N ASP A 386 -13.83 -6.47 -7.78
CA ASP A 386 -13.83 -7.05 -6.43
C ASP A 386 -12.59 -6.58 -5.68
N TYR A 387 -12.76 -6.09 -4.45
CA TYR A 387 -11.69 -5.53 -3.62
C TYR A 387 -11.46 -6.40 -2.39
N ARG A 388 -10.21 -6.80 -2.15
CA ARG A 388 -9.80 -7.66 -1.03
C ARG A 388 -8.50 -7.16 -0.42
N LEU A 389 -8.41 -7.22 0.90
CA LEU A 389 -7.17 -6.97 1.63
C LEU A 389 -6.58 -8.31 2.09
N LEU A 390 -5.34 -8.57 1.71
CA LEU A 390 -4.63 -9.80 2.03
C LEU A 390 -3.45 -9.51 2.96
N ARG A 391 -3.19 -10.44 3.89
CA ARG A 391 -1.98 -10.48 4.70
C ARG A 391 -0.80 -11.00 3.87
N GLU A 392 0.40 -10.91 4.41
CA GLU A 392 1.62 -11.39 3.73
C GLU A 392 1.58 -12.90 3.42
N ASP A 393 0.88 -13.69 4.24
CA ASP A 393 0.67 -15.13 4.02
C ASP A 393 -0.41 -15.46 2.97
N GLY A 394 -1.02 -14.44 2.36
CA GLY A 394 -2.11 -14.57 1.40
C GLY A 394 -3.49 -14.77 2.04
N SER A 395 -3.60 -14.88 3.35
CA SER A 395 -4.90 -14.96 4.03
C SER A 395 -5.64 -13.62 3.94
N GLN A 396 -6.96 -13.68 3.77
CA GLN A 396 -7.78 -12.48 3.63
C GLN A 396 -8.11 -11.86 5.00
N VAL A 397 -7.96 -10.55 5.12
CA VAL A 397 -8.53 -9.78 6.24
C VAL A 397 -10.06 -9.77 6.10
N GLU A 398 -10.77 -9.85 7.22
CA GLU A 398 -12.24 -9.93 7.19
C GLU A 398 -12.86 -8.71 6.51
N GLY A 399 -13.66 -8.98 5.49
CA GLY A 399 -14.36 -7.99 4.69
C GLY A 399 -13.83 -7.96 3.24
N HIS A 400 -14.76 -7.79 2.33
CA HIS A 400 -14.53 -7.50 0.91
C HIS A 400 -15.74 -6.72 0.40
N PHE A 401 -15.58 -6.05 -0.71
CA PHE A 401 -16.69 -5.38 -1.38
C PHE A 401 -16.51 -5.47 -2.89
N SER A 402 -17.61 -5.30 -3.60
CA SER A 402 -17.64 -5.34 -5.06
C SER A 402 -18.31 -4.07 -5.60
N PHE A 403 -17.89 -3.67 -6.78
CA PHE A 403 -18.46 -2.54 -7.51
C PHE A 403 -18.75 -2.96 -8.95
N THR A 404 -19.99 -2.77 -9.42
CA THR A 404 -20.38 -2.97 -10.81
C THR A 404 -20.36 -1.64 -11.52
N ASP A 405 -19.45 -1.50 -12.50
CA ASP A 405 -19.28 -0.27 -13.27
C ASP A 405 -20.28 -0.24 -14.43
N MET A 406 -21.37 0.50 -14.23
CA MET A 406 -22.45 0.60 -15.23
C MET A 406 -22.04 1.38 -16.49
N ASP A 407 -20.94 2.14 -16.43
CA ASP A 407 -20.42 2.85 -17.61
C ASP A 407 -19.55 1.97 -18.50
N SER A 408 -19.15 0.80 -17.98
CA SER A 408 -18.34 -0.22 -18.68
C SER A 408 -19.15 -1.20 -19.52
N LEU A 409 -20.42 -0.90 -19.84
CA LEU A 409 -21.26 -1.79 -20.64
C LEU A 409 -20.61 -2.13 -21.99
N HIS A 410 -20.41 -3.41 -22.23
CA HIS A 410 -19.82 -3.95 -23.47
C HIS A 410 -20.83 -4.85 -24.18
N MET A 411 -21.15 -4.53 -25.42
CA MET A 411 -22.01 -5.35 -26.28
C MET A 411 -21.19 -5.96 -27.39
N THR A 412 -21.38 -7.25 -27.61
CA THR A 412 -20.84 -7.98 -28.76
C THR A 412 -21.96 -8.79 -29.40
N ASP A 413 -21.86 -9.02 -30.71
CA ASP A 413 -22.83 -9.78 -31.47
C ASP A 413 -22.16 -10.69 -32.49
N CYS A 414 -22.86 -11.76 -32.88
CA CYS A 414 -22.46 -12.66 -34.00
C CYS A 414 -23.66 -12.95 -34.89
N PRO A 415 -23.41 -13.33 -36.18
CA PRO A 415 -24.48 -13.72 -37.06
C PRO A 415 -25.23 -14.94 -36.50
N VAL A 416 -26.54 -14.94 -36.64
CA VAL A 416 -27.29 -16.19 -36.56
C VAL A 416 -26.94 -16.97 -37.80
N GLU A 417 -26.42 -18.21 -37.69
CA GLU A 417 -26.14 -19.03 -38.83
C GLU A 417 -27.37 -19.04 -39.74
N PRO A 418 -27.23 -18.72 -41.05
CA PRO A 418 -28.34 -18.88 -41.96
C PRO A 418 -28.73 -20.36 -41.92
N GLU A 419 -30.00 -20.66 -41.67
CA GLU A 419 -30.54 -21.99 -41.89
C GLU A 419 -30.03 -22.40 -43.28
N LEU A 420 -29.15 -23.42 -43.33
CA LEU A 420 -28.69 -23.96 -44.58
C LEU A 420 -29.95 -24.32 -45.39
N GLU A 421 -30.29 -23.48 -46.38
CA GLU A 421 -31.32 -23.85 -47.35
C GLU A 421 -30.94 -25.23 -47.79
N ARG A 422 -31.79 -26.23 -47.48
CA ARG A 422 -31.66 -27.57 -48.03
C ARG A 422 -31.57 -27.39 -49.52
N VAL A 423 -30.36 -27.51 -50.05
CA VAL A 423 -30.10 -27.58 -51.48
C VAL A 423 -30.98 -28.74 -51.97
N LYS A 424 -32.07 -28.41 -52.66
CA LYS A 424 -32.84 -29.40 -53.38
C LYS A 424 -31.85 -30.09 -54.30
N GLU A 425 -31.62 -31.37 -54.06
CA GLU A 425 -30.83 -32.23 -54.97
C GLU A 425 -31.32 -31.99 -56.40
N PRO A 426 -30.44 -31.69 -57.37
CA PRO A 426 -30.82 -31.68 -58.79
C PRO A 426 -31.21 -33.10 -59.20
N LEU A 427 -32.36 -33.20 -59.82
CA LEU A 427 -32.82 -34.41 -60.48
C LEU A 427 -31.72 -34.92 -61.45
N GLU A 428 -31.26 -36.14 -61.24
CA GLU A 428 -30.31 -36.82 -62.13
C GLU A 428 -30.88 -36.92 -63.56
N GLU A 429 -30.21 -36.32 -64.55
CA GLU A 429 -30.33 -36.66 -65.92
C GLU A 429 -29.46 -37.90 -66.25
N PRO A 430 -29.95 -38.83 -67.13
CA PRO A 430 -29.24 -40.11 -67.37
C PRO A 430 -27.98 -39.91 -68.20
N ALA A 431 -26.91 -40.60 -67.82
CA ALA A 431 -25.58 -40.56 -68.36
C ALA A 431 -25.48 -41.15 -69.81
N GLU A 432 -24.81 -40.43 -70.72
CA GLU A 432 -24.26 -40.98 -71.96
C GLU A 432 -22.86 -41.60 -71.75
N PRO A 433 -22.46 -42.62 -72.54
CA PRO A 433 -21.31 -43.44 -72.24
C PRO A 433 -19.96 -42.82 -72.65
N THR A 434 -19.00 -42.91 -71.80
CA THR A 434 -17.63 -42.38 -71.88
C THR A 434 -16.73 -43.28 -72.74
N VAL A 435 -15.99 -42.67 -73.65
CA VAL A 435 -14.86 -43.26 -74.37
C VAL A 435 -13.60 -43.15 -73.55
N THR A 436 -12.91 -44.27 -73.39
CA THR A 436 -11.64 -44.38 -72.65
C THR A 436 -10.46 -43.97 -73.53
N GLU A 437 -9.54 -43.16 -72.99
CA GLU A 437 -8.19 -42.94 -73.49
C GLU A 437 -7.14 -43.08 -72.40
N PRO A 438 -5.89 -43.48 -72.72
CA PRO A 438 -5.04 -44.21 -71.76
C PRO A 438 -4.12 -43.35 -70.92
N ALA A 439 -3.63 -44.00 -69.88
CA ALA A 439 -2.79 -43.48 -68.78
C ALA A 439 -1.46 -42.82 -69.21
N LYS A 440 -1.08 -41.75 -68.55
CA LYS A 440 0.30 -41.19 -68.51
C LYS A 440 0.94 -41.47 -67.16
N GLU A 441 2.23 -41.80 -67.23
CA GLU A 441 3.15 -42.12 -66.13
C GLU A 441 3.33 -40.98 -65.09
N PRO A 442 3.76 -41.30 -63.86
CA PRO A 442 3.93 -40.32 -62.81
C PRO A 442 5.30 -39.61 -62.86
N GLU A 443 5.28 -38.31 -62.74
CA GLU A 443 6.48 -37.45 -62.50
C GLU A 443 6.91 -37.44 -61.02
N GLU A 444 8.24 -37.47 -60.83
CA GLU A 444 8.93 -37.41 -59.51
C GLU A 444 8.78 -36.08 -58.85
N PRO A 445 8.81 -36.01 -57.49
CA PRO A 445 8.72 -34.75 -56.72
C PRO A 445 10.07 -34.02 -56.71
N PRO A 446 10.06 -32.67 -56.69
CA PRO A 446 11.29 -31.89 -56.62
C PRO A 446 11.91 -31.85 -55.22
N VAL A 447 13.25 -31.87 -55.24
CA VAL A 447 14.14 -31.84 -54.07
C VAL A 447 14.07 -30.53 -53.30
N ALA A 448 13.98 -30.59 -51.98
CA ALA A 448 13.97 -29.43 -51.09
C ALA A 448 15.37 -28.78 -51.00
N GLU A 449 15.43 -27.51 -51.29
CA GLU A 449 16.61 -26.65 -51.16
C GLU A 449 16.71 -26.15 -49.70
N VAL A 450 17.85 -26.47 -49.04
CA VAL A 450 18.14 -26.08 -47.65
C VAL A 450 18.73 -24.66 -47.65
N ALA A 451 17.99 -23.70 -47.14
CA ALA A 451 18.48 -22.33 -46.91
C ALA A 451 19.39 -22.24 -45.66
N VAL A 452 20.63 -21.88 -45.89
CA VAL A 452 21.65 -21.61 -44.87
C VAL A 452 21.40 -20.19 -44.29
N LYS A 453 21.24 -20.08 -42.99
CA LYS A 453 21.22 -18.80 -42.27
C LYS A 453 22.60 -18.18 -42.16
N PRO A 454 22.78 -16.86 -42.39
CA PRO A 454 24.05 -16.21 -42.17
C PRO A 454 24.29 -15.93 -40.66
N GLN A 455 25.53 -16.13 -40.24
CA GLN A 455 26.06 -15.78 -38.92
C GLN A 455 26.21 -14.25 -38.74
N PRO A 456 26.05 -13.71 -37.52
CA PRO A 456 26.32 -12.29 -37.24
C PRO A 456 27.83 -12.01 -37.16
N PRO A 457 28.27 -10.80 -37.49
CA PRO A 457 29.69 -10.43 -37.49
C PRO A 457 30.26 -10.25 -36.06
N ALA A 458 31.54 -10.58 -35.92
CA ALA A 458 32.32 -10.49 -34.68
C ALA A 458 32.59 -9.03 -34.25
N GLU A 459 32.59 -8.80 -32.93
CA GLU A 459 33.01 -7.56 -32.29
C GLU A 459 34.52 -7.28 -32.52
N PRO A 460 34.92 -6.01 -32.69
CA PRO A 460 36.34 -5.64 -32.74
C PRO A 460 36.93 -5.51 -31.35
N ALA A 461 38.13 -6.04 -31.19
CA ALA A 461 38.94 -6.06 -29.99
C ALA A 461 39.32 -4.64 -29.50
N ALA A 462 39.32 -4.49 -28.15
CA ALA A 462 39.77 -3.30 -27.44
C ALA A 462 41.25 -3.03 -27.67
N VAL A 463 41.55 -1.79 -27.99
CA VAL A 463 42.91 -1.24 -28.02
C VAL A 463 43.17 -0.62 -26.66
N THR A 464 44.15 -1.15 -25.96
CA THR A 464 44.78 -0.55 -24.77
C THR A 464 45.75 0.52 -25.22
N ASP A 465 45.55 1.76 -24.80
CA ASP A 465 46.58 2.79 -24.85
C ASP A 465 47.11 3.10 -23.46
N ILE A 466 48.43 3.09 -23.40
CA ILE A 466 49.30 3.33 -22.24
C ILE A 466 49.65 4.83 -22.23
N ALA A 467 49.69 5.35 -21.02
CA ALA A 467 50.04 6.74 -20.67
C ALA A 467 51.35 7.28 -21.25
N PRO A 468 51.63 8.62 -21.08
CA PRO A 468 52.45 9.01 -19.96
C PRO A 468 51.75 9.90 -18.93
#